data_c0189dd9dcef162fa0d9a3c4afa8aa4a
#
_entry.id   c0189dd9dcef162fa0d9a3c4afa8aa4a
#
_cell.length_a   1.000
_cell.length_b   1.000
_cell.length_c   1.000
_cell.angle_alpha   90.00
_cell.angle_beta   90.00
_cell.angle_gamma   90.00
#
_symmetry.space_group_name_H-M   'P 1'
#
loop_
_entity.id
_entity.type
_entity.pdbx_description
1 polymer ?
#
loop_
_entity_poly.entity_id
_entity_poly.type
_entity_poly.pdbx_seq_one_letter_code
_entity_poly.pdbx_strand_id
1 'polypeptide(L)'
;GRMPVREYYTNFAKALPSDTIILTAGCAKYRYNKLSLQPNPHFPRILDAGQCNDTYSLIVFADELRKELGLKNLNDLPIVYNIAWYEQKAVIVLLALLSLGIKNIKLGPTLPAFLSPEIIKLLQKEYNLTTITTIEDDMRELAIK
;
A
#
# COMPACT_ATOMS: atom_id res chain seq x y z
N GLY A 1 -8.82 -6.10 16.70
CA GLY A 1 -8.13 -4.92 17.21
C GLY A 1 -9.01 -3.71 17.12
N ARG A 2 -9.01 -2.91 18.14
CA ARG A 2 -9.67 -1.60 18.14
C ARG A 2 -8.88 -0.65 17.25
N MET A 3 -9.28 -0.53 15.98
CA MET A 3 -8.68 0.44 15.08
C MET A 3 -9.51 1.72 15.10
N PRO A 4 -8.90 2.88 15.31
CA PRO A 4 -9.60 4.16 15.31
C PRO A 4 -10.36 4.44 14.01
N VAL A 5 -9.91 3.86 12.90
CA VAL A 5 -10.47 4.09 11.56
C VAL A 5 -10.67 2.75 10.85
N ARG A 6 -11.50 1.88 11.44
CA ARG A 6 -11.71 0.52 10.95
C ARG A 6 -12.21 0.46 9.50
N GLU A 7 -13.05 1.40 9.11
CA GLU A 7 -13.68 1.45 7.79
C GLU A 7 -12.82 2.16 6.74
N TYR A 8 -11.73 2.83 7.13
CA TYR A 8 -10.90 3.60 6.22
C TYR A 8 -10.47 2.76 5.00
N TYR A 9 -9.83 1.62 5.22
CA TYR A 9 -9.30 0.80 4.11
C TYR A 9 -10.40 0.26 3.19
N THR A 10 -11.54 -0.10 3.77
CA THR A 10 -12.70 -0.55 3.00
C THR A 10 -13.26 0.58 2.13
N ASN A 11 -13.40 1.76 2.71
CA ASN A 11 -13.95 2.92 2.01
C ASN A 11 -12.95 3.49 1.00
N PHE A 12 -11.66 3.48 1.33
CA PHE A 12 -10.59 3.83 0.39
C PHE A 12 -10.64 2.93 -0.85
N ALA A 13 -10.70 1.60 -0.66
CA ALA A 13 -10.79 0.65 -1.78
C ALA A 13 -12.04 0.88 -2.65
N LYS A 14 -13.18 1.24 -2.04
CA LYS A 14 -14.41 1.56 -2.78
C LYS A 14 -14.35 2.88 -3.55
N ALA A 15 -13.55 3.82 -3.06
CA ALA A 15 -13.36 5.13 -3.69
C ALA A 15 -12.38 5.08 -4.88
N LEU A 16 -11.58 4.01 -5.00
CA LEU A 16 -10.61 3.88 -6.09
C LEU A 16 -11.30 3.81 -7.45
N PRO A 17 -10.74 4.47 -8.49
CA PRO A 17 -11.22 4.40 -9.86
C PRO A 17 -11.37 2.96 -10.37
N SER A 18 -12.24 2.75 -11.36
CA SER A 18 -12.54 1.41 -11.91
C SER A 18 -11.37 0.76 -12.63
N ASP A 19 -10.39 1.53 -13.07
CA ASP A 19 -9.14 1.08 -13.71
C ASP A 19 -8.01 0.76 -12.71
N THR A 20 -8.22 1.03 -11.42
CA THR A 20 -7.23 0.71 -10.38
C THR A 20 -7.29 -0.76 -9.99
N ILE A 21 -6.13 -1.42 -9.93
CA ILE A 21 -5.96 -2.79 -9.45
C ILE A 21 -5.40 -2.74 -8.03
N ILE A 22 -6.01 -3.51 -7.12
CA ILE A 22 -5.56 -3.66 -5.74
C ILE A 22 -4.69 -4.91 -5.64
N LEU A 23 -3.39 -4.72 -5.42
CA LEU A 23 -2.48 -5.79 -5.07
C LEU A 23 -2.46 -5.95 -3.56
N THR A 24 -2.84 -7.10 -3.04
CA THR A 24 -2.96 -7.29 -1.59
C THR A 24 -2.33 -8.58 -1.12
N ALA A 25 -1.88 -8.59 0.14
CA ALA A 25 -1.37 -9.77 0.83
C ALA A 25 -1.64 -9.69 2.33
N GLY A 26 -1.58 -10.83 3.00
CA GLY A 26 -1.73 -10.91 4.45
C GLY A 26 -3.15 -10.62 4.94
N CYS A 27 -3.26 -10.10 6.16
CA CYS A 27 -4.56 -9.87 6.80
C CYS A 27 -5.42 -8.81 6.09
N ALA A 28 -4.81 -7.87 5.39
CA ALA A 28 -5.52 -6.82 4.66
C ALA A 28 -6.44 -7.39 3.58
N LYS A 29 -6.08 -8.49 2.93
CA LYS A 29 -6.86 -9.14 1.87
C LYS A 29 -8.29 -9.48 2.29
N TYR A 30 -8.52 -9.86 3.55
CA TYR A 30 -9.85 -10.21 4.05
C TYR A 30 -10.82 -9.04 4.08
N ARG A 31 -10.33 -7.81 3.96
CA ARG A 31 -11.17 -6.63 3.79
C ARG A 31 -11.61 -6.44 2.35
N TYR A 32 -10.76 -6.83 1.41
CA TYR A 32 -10.95 -6.55 -0.01
C TYR A 32 -11.67 -7.67 -0.74
N ASN A 33 -11.36 -8.94 -0.41
CA ASN A 33 -11.88 -10.11 -1.14
C ASN A 33 -13.41 -10.27 -1.10
N LYS A 34 -14.08 -9.57 -0.17
CA LYS A 34 -15.55 -9.57 -0.06
C LYS A 34 -16.20 -8.30 -0.61
N LEU A 35 -15.41 -7.37 -1.17
CA LEU A 35 -15.94 -6.13 -1.70
C LEU A 35 -16.48 -6.36 -3.12
N SER A 36 -17.70 -5.90 -3.34
CA SER A 36 -18.24 -5.75 -4.68
C SER A 36 -17.73 -4.44 -5.26
N LEU A 37 -16.57 -4.48 -5.91
CA LEU A 37 -16.02 -3.34 -6.63
C LEU A 37 -16.58 -3.33 -8.04
N GLN A 38 -16.64 -2.14 -8.67
CA GLN A 38 -16.99 -2.05 -10.08
C GLN A 38 -16.01 -2.89 -10.91
N PRO A 39 -16.51 -3.77 -11.80
CA PRO A 39 -15.64 -4.66 -12.56
C PRO A 39 -14.79 -3.86 -13.55
N ASN A 40 -13.55 -4.32 -13.75
CA ASN A 40 -12.74 -3.91 -14.87
C ASN A 40 -12.89 -4.98 -15.98
N PRO A 41 -13.13 -4.61 -17.24
CA PRO A 41 -13.36 -5.58 -18.30
C PRO A 41 -12.12 -6.41 -18.67
N HIS A 42 -10.93 -5.96 -18.30
CA HIS A 42 -9.68 -6.58 -18.72
C HIS A 42 -8.97 -7.35 -17.60
N PHE A 43 -9.15 -6.93 -16.35
CA PHE A 43 -8.39 -7.47 -15.21
C PHE A 43 -9.26 -7.61 -13.96
N PRO A 44 -8.98 -8.61 -13.10
CA PRO A 44 -9.54 -8.65 -11.76
C PRO A 44 -9.12 -7.39 -10.98
N ARG A 45 -10.09 -6.78 -10.28
CA ARG A 45 -9.83 -5.57 -9.48
C ARG A 45 -8.99 -5.85 -8.24
N ILE A 46 -8.95 -7.09 -7.79
CA ILE A 46 -8.21 -7.52 -6.59
C ILE A 46 -7.34 -8.70 -6.97
N LEU A 47 -6.03 -8.56 -6.77
CA LEU A 47 -5.04 -9.61 -6.90
C LEU A 47 -4.48 -9.93 -5.52
N ASP A 48 -4.85 -11.09 -5.00
CA ASP A 48 -4.49 -11.58 -3.68
C ASP A 48 -3.26 -12.50 -3.78
N ALA A 49 -2.12 -12.05 -3.29
CA ALA A 49 -0.89 -12.84 -3.28
C ALA A 49 -0.85 -13.89 -2.15
N GLY A 50 -1.76 -13.85 -1.18
CA GLY A 50 -1.80 -14.82 -0.10
C GLY A 50 -1.38 -14.27 1.26
N GLN A 51 -0.38 -14.84 1.88
CA GLN A 51 0.09 -14.46 3.22
C GLN A 51 1.03 -13.24 3.20
N CYS A 52 1.40 -12.73 4.38
CA CYS A 52 2.28 -11.55 4.47
C CYS A 52 3.64 -11.75 3.79
N ASN A 53 4.21 -12.95 3.85
CA ASN A 53 5.46 -13.30 3.16
C ASN A 53 5.32 -13.30 1.64
N ASP A 54 4.11 -13.50 1.12
CA ASP A 54 3.84 -13.46 -0.33
C ASP A 54 3.86 -12.04 -0.90
N THR A 55 4.03 -11.01 -0.05
CA THR A 55 4.36 -9.65 -0.50
C THR A 55 5.61 -9.64 -1.39
N TYR A 56 6.52 -10.59 -1.21
CA TYR A 56 7.65 -10.80 -2.11
C TYR A 56 7.18 -10.97 -3.58
N SER A 57 6.17 -11.78 -3.82
CA SER A 57 5.61 -11.99 -5.16
C SER A 57 5.06 -10.71 -5.77
N LEU A 58 4.46 -9.84 -4.95
CA LEU A 58 3.96 -8.52 -5.41
C LEU A 58 5.12 -7.60 -5.82
N ILE A 59 6.25 -7.66 -5.12
CA ILE A 59 7.45 -6.88 -5.47
C ILE A 59 8.08 -7.42 -6.77
N VAL A 60 8.17 -8.74 -6.92
CA VAL A 60 8.66 -9.35 -8.17
C VAL A 60 7.76 -8.96 -9.33
N PHE A 61 6.43 -9.01 -9.15
CA PHE A 61 5.47 -8.57 -10.16
C PHE A 61 5.68 -7.09 -10.53
N ALA A 62 5.86 -6.22 -9.53
CA ALA A 62 6.12 -4.80 -9.79
C ALA A 62 7.44 -4.59 -10.56
N ASP A 63 8.49 -5.36 -10.26
CA ASP A 63 9.76 -5.24 -10.97
C ASP A 63 9.67 -5.74 -12.42
N GLU A 64 8.95 -6.83 -12.68
CA GLU A 64 8.70 -7.28 -14.04
C GLU A 64 7.86 -6.26 -14.83
N LEU A 65 6.80 -5.71 -14.21
CA LEU A 65 6.01 -4.66 -14.84
C LEU A 65 6.85 -3.41 -15.15
N ARG A 66 7.77 -3.03 -14.26
CA ARG A 66 8.72 -1.95 -14.50
C ARG A 66 9.59 -2.22 -15.75
N LYS A 67 10.10 -3.45 -15.89
CA LYS A 67 10.93 -3.85 -17.04
C LYS A 67 10.11 -3.81 -18.33
N GLU A 68 8.92 -4.38 -18.33
CA GLU A 68 8.03 -4.39 -19.50
C GLU A 68 7.64 -2.98 -19.96
N LEU A 69 7.45 -2.06 -19.01
CA LEU A 69 7.16 -0.65 -19.31
C LEU A 69 8.41 0.17 -19.63
N GLY A 70 9.62 -0.43 -19.61
CA GLY A 70 10.87 0.27 -19.88
C GLY A 70 11.26 1.34 -18.85
N LEU A 71 10.72 1.24 -17.62
CA LEU A 71 10.99 2.18 -16.55
C LEU A 71 12.30 1.87 -15.83
N LYS A 72 12.98 2.92 -15.37
CA LYS A 72 14.30 2.77 -14.72
C LYS A 72 14.18 2.39 -13.24
N ASN A 73 13.15 2.89 -12.56
CA ASN A 73 12.99 2.78 -11.11
C ASN A 73 11.61 2.26 -10.75
N LEU A 74 11.50 1.50 -9.64
CA LEU A 74 10.21 1.07 -9.10
C LEU A 74 9.30 2.25 -8.71
N ASN A 75 9.88 3.38 -8.33
CA ASN A 75 9.14 4.59 -8.01
C ASN A 75 8.54 5.29 -9.25
N ASP A 76 8.92 4.89 -10.45
CA ASP A 76 8.36 5.41 -11.70
C ASP A 76 7.05 4.69 -12.09
N LEU A 77 6.77 3.55 -11.45
CA LEU A 77 5.51 2.84 -11.63
C LEU A 77 4.32 3.60 -11.03
N PRO A 78 3.15 3.53 -11.65
CA PRO A 78 1.93 4.11 -11.10
C PRO A 78 1.38 3.24 -9.95
N ILE A 79 2.21 2.95 -8.96
CA ILE A 79 1.87 2.15 -7.79
C ILE A 79 1.91 3.03 -6.55
N VAL A 80 0.88 2.93 -5.72
CA VAL A 80 0.84 3.54 -4.39
C VAL A 80 0.89 2.47 -3.32
N TYR A 81 1.62 2.73 -2.26
CA TYR A 81 1.83 1.76 -1.18
C TYR A 81 1.05 2.20 0.05
N ASN A 82 0.11 1.37 0.47
CA ASN A 82 -0.68 1.60 1.67
C ASN A 82 -0.58 0.40 2.60
N ILE A 83 0.23 0.53 3.65
CA ILE A 83 0.50 -0.55 4.60
C ILE A 83 -0.40 -0.40 5.81
N ALA A 84 -1.33 -1.34 5.97
CA ALA A 84 -2.12 -1.44 7.16
C ALA A 84 -1.31 -2.13 8.28
N TRP A 85 -1.02 -1.37 9.33
CA TRP A 85 -0.29 -1.88 10.48
C TRP A 85 -1.21 -2.67 11.41
N TYR A 86 -1.12 -3.99 11.38
CA TYR A 86 -1.90 -4.88 12.25
C TYR A 86 -1.04 -5.74 13.17
N GLU A 87 0.18 -6.04 12.75
CA GLU A 87 1.10 -6.91 13.48
C GLU A 87 2.57 -6.65 13.08
N GLN A 88 3.50 -7.29 13.80
CA GLN A 88 4.94 -7.10 13.61
C GLN A 88 5.43 -7.44 12.18
N LYS A 89 4.78 -8.33 11.45
CA LYS A 89 5.14 -8.68 10.07
C LYS A 89 5.04 -7.49 9.11
N ALA A 90 4.14 -6.54 9.39
CA ALA A 90 4.07 -5.31 8.59
C ALA A 90 5.34 -4.46 8.70
N VAL A 91 6.09 -4.54 9.82
CA VAL A 91 7.41 -3.88 9.96
C VAL A 91 8.39 -4.47 8.96
N ILE A 92 8.44 -5.80 8.85
CA ILE A 92 9.36 -6.48 7.92
C ILE A 92 9.05 -6.07 6.49
N VAL A 93 7.77 -6.02 6.12
CA VAL A 93 7.35 -5.54 4.81
C VAL A 93 7.77 -4.09 4.58
N LEU A 94 7.53 -3.21 5.56
CA LEU A 94 7.97 -1.81 5.47
C LEU A 94 9.48 -1.70 5.27
N LEU A 95 10.27 -2.40 6.09
CA LEU A 95 11.73 -2.37 6.00
C LEU A 95 12.24 -2.91 4.65
N ALA A 96 11.59 -3.95 4.11
CA ALA A 96 11.90 -4.47 2.78
C ALA A 96 11.63 -3.43 1.69
N LEU A 97 10.50 -2.73 1.72
CA LEU A 97 10.20 -1.66 0.77
C LEU A 97 11.19 -0.50 0.86
N LEU A 98 11.54 -0.08 2.09
CA LEU A 98 12.53 0.97 2.32
C LEU A 98 13.93 0.56 1.81
N SER A 99 14.33 -0.71 2.01
CA SER A 99 15.63 -1.22 1.51
C SER A 99 15.73 -1.23 -0.01
N LEU A 100 14.59 -1.34 -0.71
CA LEU A 100 14.48 -1.21 -2.16
C LEU A 100 14.40 0.24 -2.65
N GLY A 101 14.46 1.21 -1.73
CA GLY A 101 14.35 2.62 -2.05
C GLY A 101 12.95 3.09 -2.44
N ILE A 102 11.91 2.31 -2.13
CA ILE A 102 10.53 2.66 -2.43
C ILE A 102 10.08 3.84 -1.57
N LYS A 103 9.41 4.79 -2.20
CA LYS A 103 8.93 6.04 -1.60
C LYS A 103 7.40 6.13 -1.65
N ASN A 104 6.84 7.20 -1.06
CA ASN A 104 5.41 7.50 -1.05
C ASN A 104 4.59 6.37 -0.40
N ILE A 105 4.99 5.96 0.80
CA ILE A 105 4.35 4.90 1.56
C ILE A 105 3.39 5.52 2.59
N LYS A 106 2.11 5.14 2.53
CA LYS A 106 1.14 5.39 3.60
C LYS A 106 1.19 4.25 4.62
N LEU A 107 1.32 4.60 5.88
CA LEU A 107 1.35 3.65 6.98
C LEU A 107 0.24 3.99 7.99
N GLY A 108 -0.57 3.04 8.32
CA GLY A 108 -1.67 3.29 9.24
C GLY A 108 -2.22 2.06 9.93
N PRO A 109 -3.18 2.30 10.84
CA PRO A 109 -3.77 3.57 11.27
C PRO A 109 -2.92 4.37 12.25
N THR A 110 -1.88 3.78 12.82
CA THR A 110 -0.95 4.42 13.74
C THR A 110 0.48 4.08 13.35
N LEU A 111 1.42 4.94 13.71
CA LEU A 111 2.82 4.62 13.55
C LEU A 111 3.26 3.58 14.60
N PRO A 112 4.21 2.71 14.27
CA PRO A 112 4.77 1.77 15.23
C PRO A 112 5.36 2.49 16.45
N ALA A 113 5.02 2.03 17.66
CA ALA A 113 5.41 2.68 18.91
C ALA A 113 6.93 2.71 19.17
N PHE A 114 7.71 1.88 18.46
CA PHE A 114 9.18 1.86 18.60
C PHE A 114 9.90 2.90 17.74
N LEU A 115 9.18 3.60 16.85
CA LEU A 115 9.78 4.66 16.05
C LEU A 115 9.94 5.92 16.90
N SER A 116 11.20 6.35 17.11
CA SER A 116 11.46 7.63 17.74
C SER A 116 11.05 8.80 16.82
N PRO A 117 10.79 10.00 17.39
CA PRO A 117 10.47 11.18 16.58
C PRO A 117 11.52 11.50 15.51
N GLU A 118 12.81 11.25 15.81
CA GLU A 118 13.92 11.47 14.88
C GLU A 118 13.85 10.51 13.69
N ILE A 119 13.59 9.22 13.97
CA ILE A 119 13.43 8.20 12.92
C ILE A 119 12.21 8.53 12.06
N ILE A 120 11.11 8.95 12.65
CA ILE A 120 9.91 9.35 11.90
C ILE A 120 10.24 10.50 10.95
N LYS A 121 10.92 11.56 11.43
CA LYS A 121 11.34 12.70 10.60
C LYS A 121 12.27 12.27 9.46
N LEU A 122 13.21 11.34 9.73
CA LEU A 122 14.08 10.80 8.70
C LEU A 122 13.29 10.06 7.63
N LEU A 123 12.37 9.17 8.02
CA LEU A 123 11.55 8.41 7.09
C LEU A 123 10.61 9.29 6.26
N GLN A 124 10.07 10.35 6.87
CA GLN A 124 9.28 11.34 6.15
C GLN A 124 10.12 12.08 5.10
N LYS A 125 11.33 12.52 5.49
CA LYS A 125 12.20 13.28 4.60
C LYS A 125 12.75 12.45 3.43
N GLU A 126 13.27 11.27 3.72
CA GLU A 126 13.99 10.45 2.72
C GLU A 126 13.04 9.60 1.86
N TYR A 127 11.94 9.12 2.43
CA TYR A 127 11.04 8.17 1.78
C TYR A 127 9.63 8.69 1.57
N ASN A 128 9.33 9.92 2.01
CA ASN A 128 7.97 10.47 2.01
C ASN A 128 6.96 9.50 2.66
N LEU A 129 7.35 8.91 3.80
CA LEU A 129 6.47 8.05 4.58
C LEU A 129 5.48 8.91 5.36
N THR A 130 4.19 8.69 5.14
CA THR A 130 3.13 9.45 5.78
C THR A 130 2.11 8.53 6.46
N THR A 131 1.26 9.10 7.29
CA THR A 131 0.14 8.37 7.91
C THR A 131 -1.13 8.56 7.10
N ILE A 132 -2.09 7.64 7.26
CA ILE A 132 -3.41 7.80 6.67
C ILE A 132 -4.12 9.02 7.30
N THR A 133 -4.88 9.73 6.47
CA THR A 133 -5.69 10.89 6.86
C THR A 133 -7.16 10.71 6.43
N THR A 134 -7.73 11.64 5.70
CA THR A 134 -9.03 11.43 5.05
C THR A 134 -8.83 10.70 3.71
N ILE A 135 -9.88 10.05 3.22
CA ILE A 135 -9.80 9.33 1.93
C ILE A 135 -9.51 10.31 0.80
N GLU A 136 -10.18 11.45 0.82
CA GLU A 136 -10.05 12.49 -0.20
C GLU A 136 -8.64 13.10 -0.24
N ASP A 137 -8.07 13.37 0.92
CA ASP A 137 -6.71 13.92 1.02
C ASP A 137 -5.68 12.87 0.61
N ASP A 138 -5.85 11.64 1.06
CA ASP A 138 -4.94 10.54 0.73
C ASP A 138 -4.97 10.20 -0.77
N MET A 139 -6.14 10.20 -1.40
CA MET A 139 -6.25 10.02 -2.85
C MET A 139 -5.58 11.15 -3.61
N ARG A 140 -5.73 12.39 -3.16
CA ARG A 140 -5.07 13.57 -3.76
C ARG A 140 -3.56 13.49 -3.59
N GLU A 141 -3.06 13.17 -2.40
CA GLU A 141 -1.63 13.06 -2.10
C GLU A 141 -0.96 11.93 -2.89
N LEU A 142 -1.66 10.81 -3.08
CA LEU A 142 -1.20 9.68 -3.86
C LEU A 142 -1.41 9.86 -5.38
N ALA A 143 -1.89 11.02 -5.81
CA ALA A 143 -2.19 11.35 -7.20
C ALA A 143 -3.16 10.35 -7.89
N ILE A 144 -4.05 9.75 -7.12
CA ILE A 144 -5.12 8.88 -7.63
C ILE A 144 -6.22 9.79 -8.22
N LYS A 145 -6.45 9.67 -9.53
CA LYS A 145 -7.44 10.46 -10.27
C LYS A 145 -8.73 9.69 -10.48
#